data_b3b156626903e5815fd79771647a95cd
#
_entry.id   b3b156626903e5815fd79771647a95cd
#
_cell.length_a   1.000
_cell.length_b   1.000
_cell.length_c   1.000
_cell.angle_alpha   90.00
_cell.angle_beta   90.00
_cell.angle_gamma   90.00
#
_symmetry.space_group_name_H-M   'P 1'
#
loop_
_entity.id
_entity.type
_entity.pdbx_description
1 polymer ?
#
loop_
_entity_poly.entity_id
_entity_poly.type
_entity_poly.pdbx_seq_one_letter_code
_entity_poly.pdbx_strand_id
1 'polypeptide(L)'
;MGLVAIAAAIAVGACGGSSDSAPVDAAGSGVFQVAPGSSPTDVLRDTTTGPAQPTVRPNSPTFVTAYLPKGGSLHAQPGGKRIASLGPTTSFGSPQVLAVVKRQGAWLNVISSKLANNRTGWVRAHGARLGETTWQLRLDRSQRRLTVLKAGKVVLRTPVAVGRPGTPTPLGTFAVTDKLRLKSYSPYGCCVLALSGKQETKLDNWSGGDRLALHATTDESAIGQAVSHGCIRAPTDVMKRLLPEIPLGTRMVVRE
;
A
#
# COMPACT_ATOMS: atom_id res chain seq x y z
N MET A 1 27.99 26.93 66.89
CA MET A 1 29.24 27.07 66.14
C MET A 1 28.92 26.65 64.73
N GLY A 2 28.67 27.44 63.79
CA GLY A 2 29.41 28.56 63.25
C GLY A 2 29.73 28.22 61.84
N LEU A 3 29.08 28.92 60.95
CA LEU A 3 29.59 29.64 59.74
C LEU A 3 30.10 28.74 58.58
N VAL A 4 29.97 29.05 57.30
CA VAL A 4 29.64 30.26 56.51
C VAL A 4 29.25 29.81 55.11
N ALA A 5 28.36 30.54 54.46
CA ALA A 5 28.03 30.49 53.05
C ALA A 5 29.21 31.10 52.21
N ILE A 6 29.40 30.58 51.00
CA ILE A 6 29.93 31.37 49.88
C ILE A 6 29.16 31.00 48.62
N ALA A 7 28.47 31.99 48.08
CA ALA A 7 27.92 32.01 46.75
C ALA A 7 29.05 32.35 45.74
N ALA A 8 29.04 31.68 44.62
CA ALA A 8 29.76 32.17 43.45
C ALA A 8 28.83 31.98 42.23
N ALA A 9 28.26 33.09 41.79
CA ALA A 9 27.64 33.23 40.51
C ALA A 9 28.71 33.35 39.42
N ILE A 10 28.61 32.54 38.37
CA ILE A 10 29.27 32.83 37.10
C ILE A 10 28.19 32.72 36.01
N ALA A 11 27.83 33.90 35.50
CA ALA A 11 27.10 34.05 34.28
C ALA A 11 28.10 34.01 33.12
N VAL A 12 27.87 33.18 32.13
CA VAL A 12 28.40 33.37 30.77
C VAL A 12 27.47 32.63 29.80
N GLY A 13 26.81 33.37 28.95
CA GLY A 13 26.94 33.31 27.53
C GLY A 13 25.81 32.57 26.85
N ALA A 14 24.79 33.33 26.41
CA ALA A 14 23.83 32.93 25.41
C ALA A 14 24.51 32.62 24.10
N CYS A 15 24.31 31.41 23.57
CA CYS A 15 24.30 31.17 22.12
C CYS A 15 22.97 30.58 21.77
N GLY A 16 22.15 31.39 21.10
CA GLY A 16 20.87 30.98 20.54
C GLY A 16 21.09 29.97 19.43
N GLY A 17 20.51 28.81 19.60
CA GLY A 17 20.25 27.85 18.57
C GLY A 17 18.73 27.68 18.51
N SER A 18 18.07 28.43 17.63
CA SER A 18 16.66 28.24 17.32
C SER A 18 16.52 26.88 16.65
N SER A 19 16.17 25.88 17.42
CA SER A 19 15.55 24.66 16.88
C SER A 19 14.09 25.00 16.63
N ASP A 20 13.78 25.44 15.42
CA ASP A 20 12.42 25.45 14.89
C ASP A 20 11.91 24.03 14.86
N SER A 21 11.32 23.61 15.96
CA SER A 21 10.43 22.48 16.01
C SER A 21 9.14 22.90 15.31
N ALA A 22 9.03 22.56 14.03
CA ALA A 22 7.77 22.66 13.34
C ALA A 22 6.72 21.85 14.12
N PRO A 23 5.54 22.41 14.38
CA PRO A 23 4.48 21.70 15.04
C PRO A 23 4.10 20.48 14.18
N VAL A 24 4.28 19.29 14.73
CA VAL A 24 3.64 18.08 14.23
C VAL A 24 2.16 18.25 14.55
N ASP A 25 1.36 18.55 13.53
CA ASP A 25 -0.08 18.53 13.65
C ASP A 25 -0.52 17.14 14.16
N ALA A 26 -0.81 17.09 15.44
CA ALA A 26 -1.47 15.98 16.10
C ALA A 26 -2.95 16.05 15.74
N ALA A 27 -3.31 15.60 14.57
CA ALA A 27 -4.69 15.36 14.19
C ALA A 27 -4.77 14.04 13.42
N GLY A 28 -5.09 13.03 14.15
CA GLY A 28 -5.76 11.79 13.89
C GLY A 28 -5.95 11.34 12.45
N SER A 29 -6.04 10.07 12.24
CA SER A 29 -6.39 9.35 11.03
C SER A 29 -5.34 9.48 9.93
N GLY A 30 -4.46 8.48 9.81
CA GLY A 30 -3.46 8.38 8.75
C GLY A 30 -4.08 8.40 7.35
N VAL A 31 -4.52 9.57 6.93
CA VAL A 31 -5.10 9.84 5.63
C VAL A 31 -3.93 10.27 4.74
N PHE A 32 -3.55 9.42 3.81
CA PHE A 32 -2.75 9.88 2.69
C PHE A 32 -3.54 10.99 1.99
N GLN A 33 -3.00 12.21 1.95
CA GLN A 33 -3.64 13.28 1.20
C GLN A 33 -3.46 13.00 -0.30
N VAL A 34 -4.56 12.76 -0.98
CA VAL A 34 -4.60 12.66 -2.44
C VAL A 34 -4.47 14.07 -3.02
N ALA A 35 -3.58 14.27 -3.97
CA ALA A 35 -3.46 15.54 -4.68
C ALA A 35 -4.81 15.87 -5.36
N PRO A 36 -5.32 17.10 -5.24
CA PRO A 36 -6.52 17.52 -5.94
C PRO A 36 -6.27 17.43 -7.46
N GLY A 37 -7.13 16.69 -8.17
CA GLY A 37 -7.07 16.52 -9.63
C GLY A 37 -7.11 15.10 -10.15
N SER A 38 -6.92 14.08 -9.29
CA SER A 38 -7.08 12.69 -9.72
C SER A 38 -8.53 12.25 -9.56
N SER A 39 -9.33 12.44 -10.60
CA SER A 39 -10.69 11.93 -10.59
C SER A 39 -10.69 10.40 -10.58
N PRO A 40 -11.56 9.74 -9.78
CA PRO A 40 -11.66 8.27 -9.77
C PRO A 40 -11.94 7.66 -11.15
N THR A 41 -12.44 8.45 -12.08
CA THR A 41 -12.71 8.06 -13.47
C THR A 41 -11.45 7.88 -14.32
N ASP A 42 -10.33 8.55 -13.98
CA ASP A 42 -9.11 8.46 -14.79
C ASP A 42 -8.41 7.10 -14.64
N VAL A 43 -8.62 6.43 -13.50
CA VAL A 43 -8.08 5.08 -13.26
C VAL A 43 -8.78 4.01 -14.10
N LEU A 44 -10.01 4.26 -14.54
CA LEU A 44 -10.81 3.32 -15.35
C LEU A 44 -10.80 3.65 -16.85
N ARG A 45 -10.42 4.88 -17.24
CA ARG A 45 -10.33 5.26 -18.67
C ARG A 45 -9.18 4.59 -19.40
N ASP A 46 -8.14 4.15 -18.68
CA ASP A 46 -6.98 3.49 -19.27
C ASP A 46 -7.27 2.05 -19.77
N THR A 47 -8.51 1.56 -19.57
CA THR A 47 -8.91 0.23 -20.04
C THR A 47 -9.79 0.25 -21.28
N THR A 48 -10.16 1.43 -21.84
CA THR A 48 -11.17 1.49 -22.91
C THR A 48 -10.80 2.27 -24.17
N THR A 49 -9.67 2.99 -24.21
CA THR A 49 -9.29 3.75 -25.44
C THR A 49 -7.78 3.93 -25.50
N GLY A 50 -7.05 2.85 -25.75
CA GLY A 50 -5.65 2.88 -26.12
C GLY A 50 -5.43 2.25 -27.48
N PRO A 51 -4.37 2.60 -28.22
CA PRO A 51 -4.04 1.93 -29.46
C PRO A 51 -3.75 0.46 -29.22
N ALA A 52 -4.32 -0.42 -30.05
CA ALA A 52 -4.14 -1.86 -30.16
C ALA A 52 -3.83 -2.57 -28.82
N GLN A 53 -4.84 -3.26 -28.27
CA GLN A 53 -4.63 -4.18 -27.16
C GLN A 53 -3.41 -5.06 -27.48
N PRO A 54 -2.39 -5.12 -26.60
CA PRO A 54 -1.32 -6.07 -26.79
C PRO A 54 -1.96 -7.45 -26.82
N THR A 55 -1.80 -8.20 -27.92
CA THR A 55 -2.27 -9.56 -28.05
C THR A 55 -1.70 -10.38 -26.91
N VAL A 56 -2.52 -10.64 -25.87
CA VAL A 56 -2.15 -11.51 -24.76
C VAL A 56 -1.97 -12.90 -25.38
N ARG A 57 -0.76 -13.44 -25.28
CA ARG A 57 -0.51 -14.80 -25.76
C ARG A 57 -1.41 -15.77 -25.00
N PRO A 58 -2.00 -16.80 -25.63
CA PRO A 58 -2.96 -17.70 -25.00
C PRO A 58 -2.54 -18.33 -23.67
N ASN A 59 -1.24 -18.40 -23.39
CA ASN A 59 -0.65 -19.00 -22.19
C ASN A 59 -0.08 -17.98 -21.18
N SER A 60 -0.37 -16.70 -21.32
CA SER A 60 0.09 -15.70 -20.36
C SER A 60 -0.79 -15.70 -19.11
N PRO A 61 -0.21 -15.70 -17.89
CA PRO A 61 -1.01 -15.67 -16.68
C PRO A 61 -1.80 -14.36 -16.60
N THR A 62 -3.11 -14.48 -16.54
CA THR A 62 -4.04 -13.39 -16.27
C THR A 62 -4.65 -13.55 -14.88
N PHE A 63 -4.97 -12.44 -14.23
CA PHE A 63 -5.56 -12.40 -12.90
C PHE A 63 -6.86 -11.62 -12.98
N VAL A 64 -7.96 -12.26 -12.63
CA VAL A 64 -9.29 -11.63 -12.65
C VAL A 64 -9.38 -10.59 -11.53
N THR A 65 -9.97 -9.45 -11.86
CA THR A 65 -10.34 -8.38 -10.94
C THR A 65 -11.84 -8.15 -10.94
N ALA A 66 -12.38 -7.59 -9.86
CA ALA A 66 -13.79 -7.26 -9.74
C ALA A 66 -13.95 -5.83 -9.24
N TYR A 67 -14.43 -4.94 -10.09
CA TYR A 67 -14.83 -3.58 -9.73
C TYR A 67 -16.27 -3.58 -9.22
N LEU A 68 -16.48 -2.97 -8.05
CA LEU A 68 -17.78 -2.85 -7.39
C LEU A 68 -18.26 -1.40 -7.42
N PRO A 69 -18.90 -0.93 -8.50
CA PRO A 69 -19.27 0.49 -8.66
C PRO A 69 -20.27 0.99 -7.62
N LYS A 70 -21.04 0.09 -7.02
CA LYS A 70 -22.02 0.39 -5.95
C LYS A 70 -21.58 -0.18 -4.59
N GLY A 71 -20.32 -0.64 -4.49
CA GLY A 71 -19.89 -1.41 -3.32
C GLY A 71 -20.53 -2.80 -3.26
N GLY A 72 -20.63 -3.36 -2.05
CA GLY A 72 -21.22 -4.68 -1.86
C GLY A 72 -21.05 -5.22 -0.44
N SER A 73 -21.50 -6.45 -0.26
CA SER A 73 -21.33 -7.19 1.00
C SER A 73 -20.26 -8.27 0.85
N LEU A 74 -19.38 -8.34 1.83
CA LEU A 74 -18.38 -9.38 1.94
C LEU A 74 -18.90 -10.47 2.89
N HIS A 75 -18.85 -11.71 2.46
CA HIS A 75 -19.39 -12.87 3.18
C HIS A 75 -18.27 -13.85 3.53
N ALA A 76 -18.45 -14.60 4.61
CA ALA A 76 -17.49 -15.64 5.04
C ALA A 76 -17.43 -16.81 4.04
N GLN A 77 -18.57 -17.14 3.43
CA GLN A 77 -18.74 -18.19 2.41
C GLN A 77 -19.89 -17.81 1.46
N PRO A 78 -20.02 -18.46 0.30
CA PRO A 78 -21.15 -18.26 -0.59
C PRO A 78 -22.50 -18.45 0.13
N GLY A 79 -23.37 -17.43 0.09
CA GLY A 79 -24.66 -17.45 0.79
C GLY A 79 -24.59 -17.31 2.31
N GLY A 80 -23.40 -17.30 2.90
CA GLY A 80 -23.22 -17.29 4.34
C GLY A 80 -23.30 -15.89 4.98
N LYS A 81 -22.90 -15.82 6.25
CA LYS A 81 -22.93 -14.60 7.04
C LYS A 81 -22.12 -13.47 6.39
N ARG A 82 -22.69 -12.28 6.36
CA ARG A 82 -21.98 -11.04 6.01
C ARG A 82 -20.96 -10.73 7.11
N ILE A 83 -19.73 -10.47 6.72
CA ILE A 83 -18.61 -10.17 7.63
C ILE A 83 -18.11 -8.73 7.48
N ALA A 84 -18.38 -8.08 6.35
CA ALA A 84 -18.07 -6.65 6.16
C ALA A 84 -18.94 -6.04 5.05
N SER A 85 -18.98 -4.72 5.01
CA SER A 85 -19.53 -3.94 3.89
C SER A 85 -18.40 -3.26 3.14
N LEU A 86 -18.51 -3.18 1.83
CA LEU A 86 -17.61 -2.50 0.92
C LEU A 86 -18.34 -1.31 0.30
N GLY A 87 -17.76 -0.12 0.40
CA GLY A 87 -18.24 1.07 -0.32
C GLY A 87 -17.91 0.99 -1.81
N PRO A 88 -18.40 1.93 -2.62
CA PRO A 88 -18.01 2.07 -4.02
C PRO A 88 -16.54 2.49 -4.17
N THR A 89 -16.00 3.12 -3.15
CA THR A 89 -14.59 3.53 -3.04
C THR A 89 -13.94 2.94 -1.80
N THR A 90 -12.62 2.90 -1.80
CA THR A 90 -11.79 2.57 -0.64
C THR A 90 -11.75 3.74 0.36
N SER A 91 -11.11 3.53 1.51
CA SER A 91 -10.86 4.62 2.49
C SER A 91 -9.92 5.70 1.97
N PHE A 92 -9.18 5.44 0.91
CA PHE A 92 -8.28 6.40 0.27
C PHE A 92 -8.87 6.99 -1.03
N GLY A 93 -10.15 6.74 -1.32
CA GLY A 93 -10.87 7.33 -2.44
C GLY A 93 -10.73 6.61 -3.77
N SER A 94 -9.92 5.55 -3.87
CA SER A 94 -9.82 4.77 -5.11
C SER A 94 -11.09 3.96 -5.37
N PRO A 95 -11.44 3.65 -6.64
CA PRO A 95 -12.51 2.72 -6.96
C PRO A 95 -12.34 1.37 -6.23
N GLN A 96 -13.45 0.76 -5.80
CA GLN A 96 -13.42 -0.52 -5.10
C GLN A 96 -13.14 -1.66 -6.08
N VAL A 97 -11.87 -1.91 -6.38
CA VAL A 97 -11.40 -3.02 -7.23
C VAL A 97 -10.75 -4.09 -6.36
N LEU A 98 -11.21 -5.33 -6.50
CA LEU A 98 -10.77 -6.48 -5.72
C LEU A 98 -10.02 -7.48 -6.61
N ALA A 99 -8.97 -8.11 -6.10
CA ALA A 99 -8.36 -9.26 -6.72
C ALA A 99 -9.23 -10.50 -6.49
N VAL A 100 -9.66 -11.16 -7.56
CA VAL A 100 -10.47 -12.39 -7.49
C VAL A 100 -9.53 -13.58 -7.41
N VAL A 101 -9.67 -14.40 -6.38
CA VAL A 101 -8.87 -15.62 -6.17
C VAL A 101 -9.48 -16.80 -6.92
N LYS A 102 -10.82 -16.97 -6.80
CA LYS A 102 -11.58 -17.99 -7.50
C LYS A 102 -13.03 -17.58 -7.67
N ARG A 103 -13.75 -18.25 -8.55
CA ARG A 103 -15.19 -18.11 -8.76
C ARG A 103 -15.91 -19.41 -8.39
N GLN A 104 -17.10 -19.29 -7.79
CA GLN A 104 -17.99 -20.41 -7.50
C GLN A 104 -19.42 -19.97 -7.79
N GLY A 105 -19.94 -20.38 -8.93
CA GLY A 105 -21.27 -19.96 -9.42
C GLY A 105 -21.40 -18.42 -9.47
N ALA A 106 -22.35 -17.89 -8.75
CA ALA A 106 -22.61 -16.45 -8.63
C ALA A 106 -21.73 -15.72 -7.61
N TRP A 107 -20.68 -16.35 -7.10
CA TRP A 107 -19.83 -15.80 -6.05
C TRP A 107 -18.36 -15.71 -6.49
N LEU A 108 -17.71 -14.65 -6.06
CA LEU A 108 -16.28 -14.39 -6.26
C LEU A 108 -15.58 -14.41 -4.91
N ASN A 109 -14.56 -15.25 -4.77
CA ASN A 109 -13.65 -15.23 -3.62
C ASN A 109 -12.59 -14.16 -3.87
N VAL A 110 -12.44 -13.22 -2.95
CA VAL A 110 -11.66 -12.01 -3.17
C VAL A 110 -10.73 -11.69 -2.01
N ILE A 111 -9.65 -10.98 -2.33
CA ILE A 111 -8.76 -10.34 -1.36
C ILE A 111 -9.30 -8.95 -1.04
N SER A 112 -9.39 -8.59 0.25
CA SER A 112 -9.91 -7.31 0.70
C SER A 112 -9.17 -6.79 1.92
N SER A 113 -8.94 -5.49 1.98
CA SER A 113 -8.37 -4.80 3.15
C SER A 113 -9.30 -4.78 4.37
N LYS A 114 -10.57 -5.19 4.22
CA LYS A 114 -11.50 -5.35 5.34
C LYS A 114 -11.28 -6.64 6.13
N LEU A 115 -10.39 -7.51 5.66
CA LEU A 115 -10.06 -8.78 6.28
C LEU A 115 -8.67 -8.75 6.92
N ALA A 116 -8.39 -9.68 7.81
CA ALA A 116 -7.05 -9.97 8.29
C ALA A 116 -6.17 -10.49 7.13
N ASN A 117 -4.85 -10.42 7.30
CA ASN A 117 -3.89 -10.94 6.34
C ASN A 117 -4.18 -12.42 6.03
N ASN A 118 -3.93 -12.81 4.78
CA ASN A 118 -4.13 -14.18 4.29
C ASN A 118 -5.57 -14.74 4.40
N ARG A 119 -6.53 -13.87 4.70
CA ARG A 119 -7.96 -14.22 4.68
C ARG A 119 -8.60 -13.69 3.41
N THR A 120 -9.51 -14.48 2.86
CA THR A 120 -10.36 -14.10 1.72
C THR A 120 -11.81 -14.09 2.12
N GLY A 121 -12.63 -13.38 1.37
CA GLY A 121 -14.07 -13.35 1.56
C GLY A 121 -14.80 -13.50 0.23
N TRP A 122 -16.10 -13.54 0.26
CA TRP A 122 -16.93 -13.78 -0.90
C TRP A 122 -17.86 -12.59 -1.17
N VAL A 123 -17.88 -12.16 -2.43
CA VAL A 123 -18.82 -11.13 -2.92
C VAL A 123 -19.70 -11.73 -4.02
N ARG A 124 -20.91 -11.20 -4.20
CA ARG A 124 -21.75 -11.55 -5.34
C ARG A 124 -21.10 -11.06 -6.63
N ALA A 125 -21.11 -11.90 -7.67
CA ALA A 125 -20.65 -11.51 -9.01
C ALA A 125 -21.63 -10.53 -9.68
N HIS A 126 -22.94 -10.63 -9.34
CA HIS A 126 -23.96 -9.70 -9.82
C HIS A 126 -23.64 -8.27 -9.30
N GLY A 127 -23.61 -7.31 -10.22
CA GLY A 127 -23.25 -5.92 -9.91
C GLY A 127 -21.74 -5.63 -9.89
N ALA A 128 -20.89 -6.66 -9.99
CA ALA A 128 -19.47 -6.49 -10.21
C ALA A 128 -19.16 -6.40 -11.72
N ARG A 129 -18.23 -5.50 -12.08
CA ARG A 129 -17.62 -5.48 -13.42
C ARG A 129 -16.33 -6.25 -13.36
N LEU A 130 -16.25 -7.36 -14.11
CA LEU A 130 -15.04 -8.17 -14.17
C LEU A 130 -14.04 -7.55 -15.15
N GLY A 131 -12.79 -7.55 -14.77
CA GLY A 131 -11.65 -7.18 -15.59
C GLY A 131 -10.51 -8.16 -15.38
N GLU A 132 -9.41 -7.95 -16.08
CA GLU A 132 -8.21 -8.77 -15.97
C GLU A 132 -6.97 -7.91 -15.89
N THR A 133 -5.95 -8.42 -15.23
CA THR A 133 -4.61 -7.86 -15.25
C THR A 133 -3.57 -8.95 -15.50
N THR A 134 -2.55 -8.62 -16.24
CA THR A 134 -1.38 -9.50 -16.46
C THR A 134 -0.21 -9.16 -15.54
N TRP A 135 -0.38 -8.15 -14.68
CA TRP A 135 0.63 -7.69 -13.75
C TRP A 135 0.65 -8.52 -12.46
N GLN A 136 1.83 -8.76 -11.94
CA GLN A 136 2.07 -9.36 -10.64
C GLN A 136 3.30 -8.74 -10.00
N LEU A 137 3.22 -8.50 -8.70
CA LEU A 137 4.34 -8.07 -7.86
C LEU A 137 4.76 -9.27 -6.99
N ARG A 138 6.06 -9.50 -6.87
CA ARG A 138 6.64 -10.52 -5.98
C ARG A 138 7.73 -9.88 -5.14
N LEU A 139 7.62 -9.99 -3.83
CA LEU A 139 8.65 -9.60 -2.89
C LEU A 139 9.30 -10.86 -2.30
N ASP A 140 10.60 -10.97 -2.47
CA ASP A 140 11.45 -11.83 -1.66
C ASP A 140 11.92 -10.99 -0.48
N ARG A 141 11.39 -11.31 0.71
CA ARG A 141 11.65 -10.54 1.94
C ARG A 141 13.07 -10.73 2.42
N SER A 142 13.59 -11.96 2.37
CA SER A 142 14.95 -12.30 2.81
C SER A 142 16.01 -11.64 1.95
N GLN A 143 15.80 -11.61 0.63
CA GLN A 143 16.69 -10.93 -0.32
C GLN A 143 16.39 -9.44 -0.46
N ARG A 144 15.29 -8.94 0.16
CA ARG A 144 14.85 -7.56 0.05
C ARG A 144 14.75 -7.11 -1.41
N ARG A 145 14.13 -7.93 -2.23
CA ARG A 145 14.05 -7.76 -3.70
C ARG A 145 12.62 -7.81 -4.20
N LEU A 146 12.21 -6.74 -4.85
CA LEU A 146 10.97 -6.67 -5.59
C LEU A 146 11.18 -7.14 -7.02
N THR A 147 10.34 -8.05 -7.49
CA THR A 147 10.24 -8.48 -8.90
C THR A 147 8.86 -8.11 -9.42
N VAL A 148 8.82 -7.37 -10.52
CA VAL A 148 7.60 -7.00 -11.23
C VAL A 148 7.48 -7.86 -12.48
N LEU A 149 6.33 -8.49 -12.65
CA LEU A 149 6.03 -9.33 -13.80
C LEU A 149 4.84 -8.77 -14.57
N LYS A 150 4.94 -8.83 -15.91
CA LYS A 150 3.84 -8.55 -16.84
C LYS A 150 3.70 -9.73 -17.80
N ALA A 151 2.52 -10.30 -17.89
CA ALA A 151 2.25 -11.50 -18.70
C ALA A 151 3.24 -12.66 -18.42
N GLY A 152 3.57 -12.86 -17.13
CA GLY A 152 4.51 -13.89 -16.68
C GLY A 152 6.00 -13.58 -16.89
N LYS A 153 6.33 -12.54 -17.65
CA LYS A 153 7.72 -12.13 -17.88
C LYS A 153 8.17 -11.10 -16.85
N VAL A 154 9.40 -11.22 -16.38
CA VAL A 154 10.01 -10.22 -15.51
C VAL A 154 10.30 -8.95 -16.32
N VAL A 155 9.72 -7.82 -15.89
CA VAL A 155 9.92 -6.50 -16.49
C VAL A 155 10.76 -5.57 -15.64
N LEU A 156 10.89 -5.89 -14.34
CA LEU A 156 11.74 -5.15 -13.40
C LEU A 156 12.18 -6.06 -12.25
N ARG A 157 13.41 -5.88 -11.81
CA ARG A 157 13.91 -6.33 -10.50
C ARG A 157 14.63 -5.16 -9.84
N THR A 158 14.34 -4.93 -8.55
CA THR A 158 14.97 -3.84 -7.80
C THR A 158 15.13 -4.23 -6.32
N PRO A 159 16.21 -3.80 -5.66
CA PRO A 159 16.28 -3.87 -4.21
C PRO A 159 15.23 -2.93 -3.60
N VAL A 160 14.74 -3.29 -2.41
CA VAL A 160 13.75 -2.51 -1.65
C VAL A 160 14.08 -2.57 -0.17
N ALA A 161 13.64 -1.58 0.60
CA ALA A 161 13.64 -1.74 2.04
C ALA A 161 12.36 -2.46 2.49
N VAL A 162 12.48 -3.26 3.53
CA VAL A 162 11.41 -4.04 4.13
C VAL A 162 11.28 -3.77 5.64
N GLY A 163 10.29 -4.35 6.26
CA GLY A 163 10.08 -4.26 7.71
C GLY A 163 11.27 -4.78 8.50
N ARG A 164 11.66 -4.03 9.54
CA ARG A 164 12.73 -4.42 10.49
C ARG A 164 12.30 -5.61 11.36
N PRO A 165 13.26 -6.29 12.04
CA PRO A 165 12.93 -7.21 13.12
C PRO A 165 11.96 -6.55 14.13
N GLY A 166 10.95 -7.28 14.57
CA GLY A 166 9.87 -6.74 15.42
C GLY A 166 8.67 -6.19 14.65
N THR A 167 8.87 -5.65 13.46
CA THR A 167 7.79 -5.20 12.55
C THR A 167 8.03 -5.66 11.12
N PRO A 168 8.24 -6.96 10.89
CA PRO A 168 8.56 -7.47 9.57
C PRO A 168 7.42 -7.21 8.57
N THR A 169 7.76 -7.08 7.30
CA THR A 169 6.74 -7.09 6.23
C THR A 169 6.02 -8.44 6.27
N PRO A 170 4.70 -8.49 6.48
CA PRO A 170 3.96 -9.74 6.58
C PRO A 170 4.03 -10.57 5.30
N LEU A 171 4.15 -11.90 5.49
CA LEU A 171 4.12 -12.85 4.38
C LEU A 171 2.69 -13.06 3.90
N GLY A 172 2.53 -13.37 2.62
CA GLY A 172 1.24 -13.72 2.05
C GLY A 172 0.96 -13.13 0.68
N THR A 173 -0.32 -13.17 0.31
CA THR A 173 -0.81 -12.59 -0.94
C THR A 173 -1.75 -11.43 -0.65
N PHE A 174 -1.38 -10.28 -1.16
CA PHE A 174 -2.11 -9.02 -1.03
C PHE A 174 -2.57 -8.53 -2.40
N ALA A 175 -3.40 -7.50 -2.42
CA ALA A 175 -3.83 -6.82 -3.65
C ALA A 175 -3.52 -5.32 -3.54
N VAL A 176 -3.16 -4.69 -4.65
CA VAL A 176 -3.10 -3.23 -4.76
C VAL A 176 -4.53 -2.69 -4.70
N THR A 177 -4.80 -1.86 -3.70
CA THR A 177 -6.13 -1.29 -3.45
C THR A 177 -6.22 0.16 -3.84
N ASP A 178 -5.10 0.90 -3.79
CA ASP A 178 -5.07 2.33 -4.04
C ASP A 178 -3.77 2.73 -4.73
N LYS A 179 -3.86 3.77 -5.56
CA LYS A 179 -2.76 4.42 -6.27
C LYS A 179 -2.77 5.88 -5.87
N LEU A 180 -1.75 6.32 -5.10
CA LEU A 180 -1.75 7.66 -4.54
C LEU A 180 -0.52 8.44 -5.01
N ARG A 181 -0.74 9.65 -5.55
CA ARG A 181 0.30 10.65 -5.75
C ARG A 181 0.34 11.56 -4.53
N LEU A 182 1.52 11.69 -3.95
CA LEU A 182 1.73 12.52 -2.77
C LEU A 182 2.66 13.68 -3.10
N LYS A 183 2.66 14.69 -2.24
CA LYS A 183 3.65 15.76 -2.30
C LYS A 183 5.04 15.20 -1.95
N SER A 184 6.09 15.76 -2.56
CA SER A 184 7.46 15.23 -2.46
C SER A 184 8.03 15.19 -1.03
N TYR A 185 7.52 16.02 -0.14
CA TYR A 185 7.93 16.06 1.27
C TYR A 185 7.21 15.02 2.16
N SER A 186 6.32 14.19 1.60
CA SER A 186 5.69 13.10 2.34
C SER A 186 6.75 12.07 2.76
N PRO A 187 6.69 11.49 3.96
CA PRO A 187 7.57 10.40 4.37
C PRO A 187 7.41 9.14 3.51
N TYR A 188 6.35 9.05 2.72
CA TYR A 188 6.10 8.00 1.74
C TYR A 188 6.66 8.35 0.34
N GLY A 189 7.35 9.47 0.20
CA GLY A 189 7.79 9.99 -1.09
C GLY A 189 6.62 10.40 -1.99
N CYS A 190 6.86 10.42 -3.31
CA CYS A 190 5.87 10.89 -4.30
C CYS A 190 4.68 9.96 -4.54
N CYS A 191 4.87 8.67 -4.26
CA CYS A 191 4.11 7.64 -4.97
C CYS A 191 3.85 6.43 -4.08
N VAL A 192 2.59 6.02 -3.96
CA VAL A 192 2.17 4.92 -3.09
C VAL A 192 1.22 3.99 -3.83
N LEU A 193 1.51 2.71 -3.80
CA LEU A 193 0.60 1.60 -4.08
C LEU A 193 0.19 1.00 -2.73
N ALA A 194 -0.98 1.41 -2.21
CA ALA A 194 -1.46 0.82 -0.97
C ALA A 194 -1.95 -0.61 -1.21
N LEU A 195 -1.67 -1.48 -0.24
CA LEU A 195 -1.98 -2.90 -0.32
C LEU A 195 -3.17 -3.25 0.57
N SER A 196 -3.80 -4.38 0.32
CA SER A 196 -4.85 -4.92 1.20
C SER A 196 -4.31 -5.41 2.55
N GLY A 197 -3.01 -5.62 2.65
CA GLY A 197 -2.34 -6.13 3.84
C GLY A 197 -2.25 -5.11 4.97
N LYS A 198 -2.00 -5.61 6.16
CA LYS A 198 -1.86 -4.83 7.40
C LYS A 198 -0.62 -5.25 8.15
N GLN A 199 0.00 -4.30 8.85
CA GLN A 199 0.99 -4.62 9.87
C GLN A 199 0.27 -5.21 11.09
N GLU A 200 0.67 -6.40 11.50
CA GLU A 200 0.04 -7.13 12.61
C GLU A 200 0.62 -6.72 13.97
N THR A 201 1.86 -6.24 13.97
CA THR A 201 2.50 -5.73 15.18
C THR A 201 2.05 -4.29 15.42
N LYS A 202 1.39 -4.05 16.56
CA LYS A 202 1.10 -2.70 17.01
C LYS A 202 2.40 -2.05 17.50
N LEU A 203 2.59 -0.81 17.11
CA LEU A 203 3.69 0.02 17.59
C LEU A 203 3.15 1.05 18.56
N ASP A 204 3.75 1.15 19.72
CA ASP A 204 3.46 2.23 20.67
C ASP A 204 3.80 3.57 20.03
N ASN A 205 2.93 4.55 20.23
CA ASN A 205 3.08 5.92 19.71
C ASN A 205 3.12 6.04 18.16
N TRP A 206 2.60 5.03 17.42
CA TRP A 206 2.49 5.10 15.96
C TRP A 206 1.08 5.50 15.52
N SER A 207 0.96 6.68 14.92
CA SER A 207 -0.31 7.21 14.39
C SER A 207 -0.56 6.91 12.90
N GLY A 208 0.40 6.31 12.20
CA GLY A 208 0.37 6.11 10.74
C GLY A 208 -0.58 5.01 10.23
N GLY A 209 -1.36 4.38 11.13
CA GLY A 209 -2.25 3.26 10.75
C GLY A 209 -1.50 1.94 10.52
N ASP A 210 -2.25 0.90 10.14
CA ASP A 210 -1.73 -0.47 9.97
C ASP A 210 -1.59 -0.90 8.49
N ARG A 211 -1.99 -0.07 7.54
CA ARG A 211 -2.01 -0.44 6.11
C ARG A 211 -0.61 -0.57 5.53
N LEU A 212 -0.36 -1.71 4.90
CA LEU A 212 0.86 -1.92 4.13
C LEU A 212 0.81 -1.16 2.81
N ALA A 213 1.98 -0.73 2.37
CA ALA A 213 2.16 -0.08 1.09
C ALA A 213 3.51 -0.45 0.46
N LEU A 214 3.55 -0.42 -0.86
CA LEU A 214 4.76 -0.26 -1.65
C LEU A 214 4.83 1.21 -2.05
N HIS A 215 5.87 1.93 -1.60
CA HIS A 215 5.95 3.38 -1.78
C HIS A 215 7.37 3.85 -2.07
N ALA A 216 7.49 5.07 -2.58
CA ALA A 216 8.78 5.73 -2.75
C ALA A 216 9.42 6.03 -1.38
N THR A 217 10.65 6.47 -1.38
CA THR A 217 11.35 6.91 -0.18
C THR A 217 12.00 8.26 -0.40
N THR A 218 12.12 9.04 0.66
CA THR A 218 12.97 10.23 0.71
C THR A 218 14.38 9.90 1.15
N ASP A 219 14.60 8.68 1.66
CA ASP A 219 15.89 8.15 2.08
C ASP A 219 16.26 6.93 1.23
N GLU A 220 16.98 7.16 0.15
CA GLU A 220 17.44 6.11 -0.77
C GLU A 220 18.51 5.20 -0.12
N SER A 221 19.17 5.63 0.96
CA SER A 221 20.16 4.82 1.68
C SER A 221 19.51 3.63 2.41
N ALA A 222 18.21 3.72 2.69
CA ALA A 222 17.44 2.63 3.29
C ALA A 222 17.18 1.45 2.33
N ILE A 223 17.35 1.65 1.01
CA ILE A 223 17.08 0.61 0.02
C ILE A 223 18.04 -0.59 0.22
N GLY A 224 17.46 -1.78 0.20
CA GLY A 224 18.17 -3.02 0.50
C GLY A 224 18.28 -3.35 1.99
N GLN A 225 17.69 -2.56 2.88
CA GLN A 225 17.74 -2.76 4.32
C GLN A 225 16.40 -3.20 4.92
N ALA A 226 16.44 -3.78 6.13
CA ALA A 226 15.26 -4.12 6.93
C ALA A 226 15.07 -3.05 8.02
N VAL A 227 14.45 -1.93 7.68
CA VAL A 227 14.38 -0.72 8.55
C VAL A 227 12.98 -0.12 8.68
N SER A 228 12.00 -0.57 7.90
CA SER A 228 10.65 0.00 7.92
C SER A 228 9.79 -0.59 9.05
N HIS A 229 8.60 -0.03 9.22
CA HIS A 229 7.56 -0.56 10.10
C HIS A 229 6.62 -1.55 9.38
N GLY A 230 7.12 -2.21 8.32
CA GLY A 230 6.40 -3.22 7.55
C GLY A 230 6.10 -2.83 6.11
N CYS A 231 6.03 -1.55 5.78
CA CYS A 231 5.90 -1.08 4.40
C CYS A 231 7.15 -1.41 3.58
N ILE A 232 6.96 -1.53 2.27
CA ILE A 232 8.03 -1.78 1.31
C ILE A 232 8.42 -0.42 0.69
N ARG A 233 9.70 -0.03 0.86
CA ARG A 233 10.22 1.20 0.25
C ARG A 233 11.01 0.85 -1.00
N ALA A 234 10.64 1.42 -2.13
CA ALA A 234 11.34 1.26 -3.39
C ALA A 234 11.98 2.59 -3.83
N PRO A 235 13.01 2.56 -4.70
CA PRO A 235 13.58 3.76 -5.28
C PRO A 235 12.52 4.66 -5.91
N THR A 236 12.71 5.97 -5.80
CA THR A 236 11.72 6.97 -6.22
C THR A 236 11.44 6.92 -7.72
N ASP A 237 12.45 6.70 -8.56
CA ASP A 237 12.32 6.54 -10.00
C ASP A 237 11.51 5.29 -10.37
N VAL A 238 11.76 4.19 -9.65
CA VAL A 238 10.99 2.94 -9.78
C VAL A 238 9.51 3.20 -9.47
N MET A 239 9.21 3.87 -8.37
CA MET A 239 7.83 4.14 -7.99
C MET A 239 7.13 5.11 -8.93
N LYS A 240 7.84 6.12 -9.47
CA LYS A 240 7.31 7.01 -10.52
C LYS A 240 6.91 6.23 -11.77
N ARG A 241 7.65 5.19 -12.13
CA ARG A 241 7.33 4.28 -13.23
C ARG A 241 6.16 3.34 -12.88
N LEU A 242 6.19 2.70 -11.72
CA LEU A 242 5.20 1.68 -11.35
C LEU A 242 3.82 2.28 -11.08
N LEU A 243 3.73 3.48 -10.51
CA LEU A 243 2.46 4.07 -10.11
C LEU A 243 1.44 4.18 -11.27
N PRO A 244 1.79 4.67 -12.47
CA PRO A 244 0.85 4.68 -13.60
C PRO A 244 0.58 3.28 -14.15
N GLU A 245 1.58 2.39 -14.16
CA GLU A 245 1.50 1.11 -14.88
C GLU A 245 0.73 0.01 -14.12
N ILE A 246 0.81 -0.01 -12.78
CA ILE A 246 0.23 -1.09 -11.98
C ILE A 246 -1.27 -0.87 -11.77
N PRO A 247 -2.16 -1.76 -12.27
CA PRO A 247 -3.61 -1.63 -12.07
C PRO A 247 -4.04 -1.93 -10.63
N LEU A 248 -5.18 -1.37 -10.22
CA LEU A 248 -5.87 -1.82 -9.01
C LEU A 248 -6.25 -3.29 -9.11
N GLY A 249 -6.22 -4.01 -7.99
CA GLY A 249 -6.43 -5.45 -7.95
C GLY A 249 -5.21 -6.29 -8.34
N THR A 250 -4.09 -5.69 -8.75
CA THR A 250 -2.84 -6.42 -8.99
C THR A 250 -2.40 -7.14 -7.72
N ARG A 251 -2.08 -8.43 -7.85
CA ARG A 251 -1.62 -9.24 -6.71
C ARG A 251 -0.16 -8.95 -6.38
N MET A 252 0.12 -8.83 -5.10
CA MET A 252 1.47 -8.81 -4.54
C MET A 252 1.68 -10.03 -3.66
N VAL A 253 2.64 -10.87 -4.01
CA VAL A 253 3.03 -12.06 -3.24
C VAL A 253 4.30 -11.73 -2.48
N VAL A 254 4.25 -11.85 -1.16
CA VAL A 254 5.39 -11.67 -0.25
C VAL A 254 5.80 -13.04 0.28
N ARG A 255 7.04 -13.41 0.05
CA ARG A 255 7.66 -14.66 0.50
C ARG A 255 8.94 -14.35 1.27
N GLU A 256 9.43 -15.37 2.00
CA GLU A 256 10.75 -15.35 2.60
C GLU A 256 11.82 -15.41 1.55
#